data_ac15062dc2e1870027deedfc5c4a25d2
#
_entry.id   ac15062dc2e1870027deedfc5c4a25d2
#
_cell.length_a   1.000
_cell.length_b   1.000
_cell.length_c   1.000
_cell.angle_alpha   90.00
_cell.angle_beta   90.00
_cell.angle_gamma   90.00
#
_symmetry.space_group_name_H-M   'P 1'
#
loop_
_entity.id
_entity.type
_entity.pdbx_description
1 polymer ?
#
loop_
_entity_poly.entity_id
_entity_poly.type
_entity_poly.pdbx_seq_one_letter_code
_entity_poly.pdbx_strand_id
1 'polypeptide(L)'
;MAQVLTVILNWRTPEMTLRAAEAALAALADIPGALIIVDNDSGDGSFEHIGRAIHDRGWDHGPHRVQLLQSGHNGGFGAGNNVGIRAGLPDGSAPDYVYILNSDAFPEPQAIHALLTHLEAHPADGMAGSMILGEDAIPHRTAFRFPSIAGEFEANARFGPISRLLRDSIVAQPLPMETVRTDWLVGASLMIRQKVLDRIGLFDETFFLYFEET
;
A
#
# COMPACT_ATOMS: atom_id res chain seq x y z
N MET A 1 -6.32 21.62 -1.45
CA MET A 1 -5.21 20.67 -1.25
C MET A 1 -5.78 19.29 -1.51
N ALA A 2 -4.98 18.42 -2.12
CA ALA A 2 -5.39 17.04 -2.34
C ALA A 2 -5.60 16.29 -1.03
N GLN A 3 -6.64 15.45 -0.98
CA GLN A 3 -6.99 14.64 0.19
C GLN A 3 -6.51 13.20 0.00
N VAL A 4 -5.86 12.65 1.03
CA VAL A 4 -5.32 11.29 1.01
C VAL A 4 -6.07 10.42 2.02
N LEU A 5 -6.63 9.32 1.54
CA LEU A 5 -7.13 8.24 2.39
C LEU A 5 -6.04 7.19 2.57
N THR A 6 -5.54 7.02 3.78
CA THR A 6 -4.61 5.94 4.10
C THR A 6 -5.39 4.72 4.57
N VAL A 7 -5.09 3.55 4.01
CA VAL A 7 -5.70 2.27 4.41
C VAL A 7 -4.59 1.33 4.90
N ILE A 8 -4.75 0.80 6.11
CA ILE A 8 -3.87 -0.21 6.70
C ILE A 8 -4.70 -1.45 6.99
N LEU A 9 -4.27 -2.59 6.47
CA LEU A 9 -4.92 -3.87 6.71
C LEU A 9 -4.23 -4.61 7.85
N ASN A 10 -4.99 -4.91 8.91
CA ASN A 10 -4.53 -5.75 10.03
C ASN A 10 -5.01 -7.19 9.86
N TRP A 11 -4.11 -8.13 10.10
CA TRP A 11 -4.47 -9.51 10.35
C TRP A 11 -3.54 -10.11 11.42
N ARG A 12 -4.04 -10.21 12.66
CA ARG A 12 -3.34 -10.79 13.82
C ARG A 12 -1.99 -10.15 14.19
N THR A 13 -1.80 -8.88 13.81
CA THR A 13 -0.57 -8.11 14.10
C THR A 13 -0.87 -6.74 14.69
N PRO A 14 -1.69 -6.62 15.76
CA PRO A 14 -2.21 -5.34 16.22
C PRO A 14 -1.12 -4.33 16.62
N GLU A 15 -0.05 -4.77 17.29
CA GLU A 15 1.04 -3.89 17.71
C GLU A 15 1.80 -3.30 16.50
N MET A 16 2.04 -4.13 15.49
CA MET A 16 2.72 -3.71 14.28
C MET A 16 1.84 -2.74 13.49
N THR A 17 0.55 -3.04 13.38
CA THR A 17 -0.47 -2.17 12.77
C THR A 17 -0.53 -0.80 13.46
N LEU A 18 -0.48 -0.75 14.79
CA LEU A 18 -0.48 0.51 15.55
C LEU A 18 0.81 1.32 15.30
N ARG A 19 1.96 0.67 15.18
CA ARG A 19 3.21 1.32 14.81
C ARG A 19 3.16 1.88 13.37
N ALA A 20 2.61 1.12 12.44
CA ALA A 20 2.41 1.58 11.06
C ALA A 20 1.46 2.78 10.99
N ALA A 21 0.37 2.75 11.76
CA ALA A 21 -0.58 3.87 11.86
C ALA A 21 0.08 5.12 12.45
N GLU A 22 0.89 5.00 13.49
CA GLU A 22 1.64 6.11 14.09
C GLU A 22 2.61 6.76 13.10
N ALA A 23 3.38 5.93 12.37
CA ALA A 23 4.29 6.41 11.33
C ALA A 23 3.52 7.09 10.17
N ALA A 24 2.39 6.51 9.75
CA ALA A 24 1.55 7.08 8.71
C ALA A 24 0.94 8.43 9.13
N LEU A 25 0.45 8.56 10.37
CA LEU A 25 -0.06 9.83 10.91
C LEU A 25 1.02 10.92 10.94
N ALA A 26 2.26 10.55 11.32
CA ALA A 26 3.39 11.48 11.27
C ALA A 26 3.71 11.90 9.83
N ALA A 27 3.62 10.98 8.86
CA ALA A 27 3.88 11.28 7.45
C ALA A 27 2.73 12.04 6.76
N LEU A 28 1.53 12.05 7.33
CA LEU A 28 0.36 12.81 6.87
C LEU A 28 0.32 14.25 7.42
N ALA A 29 1.17 14.63 8.39
CA ALA A 29 1.00 15.80 9.25
C ALA A 29 0.44 17.07 8.55
N ASP A 30 0.92 17.40 7.35
CA ASP A 30 0.52 18.59 6.60
C ASP A 30 -0.36 18.27 5.36
N ILE A 31 -0.81 17.02 5.23
CA ILE A 31 -1.62 16.55 4.09
C ILE A 31 -3.05 16.29 4.57
N PRO A 32 -4.08 16.98 4.05
CA PRO A 32 -5.47 16.69 4.41
C PRO A 32 -5.83 15.23 4.11
N GLY A 33 -6.57 14.59 5.03
CA GLY A 33 -6.99 13.21 4.81
C GLY A 33 -7.40 12.49 6.09
N ALA A 34 -7.51 11.18 5.98
CA ALA A 34 -7.88 10.30 7.07
C ALA A 34 -7.13 8.97 6.98
N LEU A 35 -7.15 8.21 8.08
CA LEU A 35 -6.57 6.89 8.14
C LEU A 35 -7.65 5.87 8.52
N ILE A 36 -7.75 4.78 7.76
CA ILE A 36 -8.61 3.65 8.08
C ILE A 36 -7.73 2.45 8.39
N ILE A 37 -7.97 1.82 9.52
CA ILE A 37 -7.45 0.49 9.85
C ILE A 37 -8.59 -0.49 9.61
N VAL A 38 -8.35 -1.51 8.80
CA VAL A 38 -9.29 -2.62 8.59
C VAL A 38 -8.76 -3.85 9.29
N ASP A 39 -9.50 -4.37 10.26
CA ASP A 39 -9.21 -5.70 10.81
C ASP A 39 -9.82 -6.77 9.90
N ASN A 40 -8.97 -7.62 9.34
CA ASN A 40 -9.36 -8.62 8.35
C ASN A 40 -9.86 -9.90 8.99
N ASP A 41 -10.80 -9.75 9.93
CA ASP A 41 -11.40 -10.84 10.71
C ASP A 41 -10.35 -11.67 11.46
N SER A 42 -9.52 -11.00 12.26
CA SER A 42 -8.41 -11.60 12.98
C SER A 42 -8.86 -12.63 14.03
N GLY A 43 -9.98 -12.38 14.70
CA GLY A 43 -10.59 -13.30 15.68
C GLY A 43 -9.74 -13.59 16.93
N ASP A 44 -8.69 -12.79 17.17
CA ASP A 44 -7.71 -12.97 18.26
C ASP A 44 -7.71 -11.81 19.29
N GLY A 45 -8.68 -10.90 19.20
CA GLY A 45 -8.76 -9.71 20.04
C GLY A 45 -8.02 -8.48 19.44
N SER A 46 -7.47 -8.59 18.24
CA SER A 46 -6.80 -7.48 17.55
C SER A 46 -7.70 -6.26 17.38
N PHE A 47 -8.97 -6.48 16.99
CA PHE A 47 -9.93 -5.40 16.77
C PHE A 47 -10.16 -4.57 18.04
N GLU A 48 -10.43 -5.23 19.16
CA GLU A 48 -10.66 -4.56 20.45
C GLU A 48 -9.38 -3.90 20.96
N HIS A 49 -8.22 -4.51 20.73
CA HIS A 49 -6.93 -3.93 21.12
C HIS A 49 -6.63 -2.65 20.34
N ILE A 50 -6.77 -2.68 19.02
CA ILE A 50 -6.57 -1.49 18.15
C ILE A 50 -7.58 -0.41 18.49
N GLY A 51 -8.87 -0.78 18.71
CA GLY A 51 -9.92 0.19 19.06
C GLY A 51 -9.62 0.93 20.36
N ARG A 52 -9.18 0.23 21.41
CA ARG A 52 -8.73 0.86 22.66
C ARG A 52 -7.55 1.80 22.44
N ALA A 53 -6.54 1.35 21.70
CA ALA A 53 -5.36 2.17 21.43
C ALA A 53 -5.68 3.45 20.64
N ILE A 54 -6.58 3.39 19.67
CA ILE A 54 -7.06 4.57 18.92
C ILE A 54 -7.69 5.58 19.89
N HIS A 55 -8.59 5.12 20.78
CA HIS A 55 -9.24 5.96 21.77
C HIS A 55 -8.24 6.57 22.76
N ASP A 56 -7.38 5.75 23.38
CA ASP A 56 -6.43 6.17 24.40
C ASP A 56 -5.39 7.18 23.86
N ARG A 57 -5.06 7.10 22.57
CA ARG A 57 -4.17 8.04 21.87
C ARG A 57 -4.90 9.26 21.29
N GLY A 58 -6.22 9.32 21.38
CA GLY A 58 -7.06 10.40 20.84
C GLY A 58 -7.05 10.49 19.31
N TRP A 59 -6.74 9.38 18.62
CA TRP A 59 -6.65 9.36 17.16
C TRP A 59 -8.03 9.42 16.48
N ASP A 60 -9.10 9.06 17.17
CA ASP A 60 -10.50 9.15 16.72
C ASP A 60 -11.01 10.61 16.62
N HIS A 61 -10.29 11.57 17.21
CA HIS A 61 -10.63 12.99 17.25
C HIS A 61 -9.55 13.91 16.66
N GLY A 62 -8.44 13.34 16.19
CA GLY A 62 -7.29 14.08 15.65
C GLY A 62 -7.57 14.76 14.30
N PRO A 63 -6.61 15.56 13.80
CA PRO A 63 -6.69 16.21 12.48
C PRO A 63 -6.77 15.18 11.34
N HIS A 64 -6.17 14.01 11.53
CA HIS A 64 -6.29 12.84 10.66
C HIS A 64 -7.07 11.77 11.43
N ARG A 65 -8.41 11.87 11.36
CA ARG A 65 -9.25 10.93 12.08
C ARG A 65 -8.94 9.49 11.69
N VAL A 66 -8.63 8.66 12.70
CA VAL A 66 -8.44 7.23 12.51
C VAL A 66 -9.75 6.51 12.75
N GLN A 67 -10.17 5.72 11.76
CA GLN A 67 -11.34 4.85 11.86
C GLN A 67 -10.91 3.39 11.83
N LEU A 68 -11.51 2.57 12.68
CA LEU A 68 -11.33 1.12 12.69
C LEU A 68 -12.56 0.45 12.11
N LEU A 69 -12.36 -0.43 11.15
CA LEU A 69 -13.41 -1.22 10.50
C LEU A 69 -13.15 -2.71 10.64
N GLN A 70 -14.21 -3.50 10.67
CA GLN A 70 -14.15 -4.95 10.60
C GLN A 70 -14.54 -5.39 9.19
N SER A 71 -13.74 -6.27 8.55
CA SER A 71 -14.06 -6.80 7.22
C SER A 71 -15.21 -7.81 7.23
N GLY A 72 -15.41 -8.47 8.38
CA GLY A 72 -16.43 -9.51 8.57
C GLY A 72 -16.01 -10.90 8.08
N HIS A 73 -14.95 -11.00 7.30
CA HIS A 73 -14.27 -12.25 6.93
C HIS A 73 -12.88 -11.94 6.38
N ASN A 74 -11.95 -12.87 6.54
CA ASN A 74 -10.64 -12.75 5.92
C ASN A 74 -10.72 -13.09 4.42
N GLY A 75 -10.92 -12.07 3.60
CA GLY A 75 -10.96 -12.19 2.13
C GLY A 75 -9.61 -12.02 1.45
N GLY A 76 -8.51 -11.95 2.22
CA GLY A 76 -7.16 -11.67 1.69
C GLY A 76 -6.84 -10.19 1.60
N PHE A 77 -5.71 -9.86 0.96
CA PHE A 77 -5.16 -8.50 0.90
C PHE A 77 -6.07 -7.54 0.12
N GLY A 78 -6.44 -7.90 -1.10
CA GLY A 78 -7.25 -7.04 -1.96
C GLY A 78 -8.63 -6.76 -1.36
N ALA A 79 -9.35 -7.80 -0.93
CA ALA A 79 -10.68 -7.67 -0.33
C ALA A 79 -10.65 -6.82 0.93
N GLY A 80 -9.68 -7.04 1.82
CA GLY A 80 -9.53 -6.26 3.05
C GLY A 80 -9.27 -4.78 2.77
N ASN A 81 -8.35 -4.45 1.87
CA ASN A 81 -8.08 -3.07 1.47
C ASN A 81 -9.30 -2.42 0.81
N ASN A 82 -10.06 -3.16 0.01
CA ASN A 82 -11.28 -2.67 -0.61
C ASN A 82 -12.34 -2.23 0.40
N VAL A 83 -12.43 -2.86 1.58
CA VAL A 83 -13.30 -2.40 2.67
C VAL A 83 -12.95 -0.98 3.08
N GLY A 84 -11.66 -0.70 3.30
CA GLY A 84 -11.18 0.63 3.65
C GLY A 84 -11.40 1.66 2.53
N ILE A 85 -11.11 1.28 1.29
CA ILE A 85 -11.29 2.17 0.13
C ILE A 85 -12.77 2.55 -0.05
N ARG A 86 -13.68 1.59 0.05
CA ARG A 86 -15.14 1.83 -0.07
C ARG A 86 -15.70 2.72 1.04
N ALA A 87 -15.10 2.71 2.21
CA ALA A 87 -15.54 3.56 3.31
C ALA A 87 -15.30 5.05 3.02
N GLY A 88 -14.28 5.39 2.25
CA GLY A 88 -13.98 6.78 1.88
C GLY A 88 -13.50 7.62 3.06
N LEU A 89 -13.60 8.94 2.89
CA LEU A 89 -13.27 9.89 3.96
C LEU A 89 -14.41 9.98 5.00
N PRO A 90 -14.11 10.38 6.25
CA PRO A 90 -15.10 10.40 7.33
C PRO A 90 -16.31 11.30 7.08
N ASP A 91 -16.21 12.26 6.16
CA ASP A 91 -17.32 13.13 5.74
C ASP A 91 -18.16 12.55 4.59
N GLY A 92 -17.81 11.33 4.13
CA GLY A 92 -18.45 10.64 3.02
C GLY A 92 -17.99 11.08 1.64
N SER A 93 -17.03 12.00 1.54
CA SER A 93 -16.43 12.37 0.25
C SER A 93 -15.43 11.32 -0.23
N ALA A 94 -15.20 11.28 -1.56
CA ALA A 94 -14.12 10.49 -2.13
C ALA A 94 -12.78 11.23 -1.94
N PRO A 95 -11.69 10.52 -1.61
CA PRO A 95 -10.36 11.13 -1.57
C PRO A 95 -9.86 11.43 -2.99
N ASP A 96 -8.82 12.25 -3.11
CA ASP A 96 -8.10 12.42 -4.38
C ASP A 96 -7.13 11.25 -4.64
N TYR A 97 -6.57 10.72 -3.55
CA TYR A 97 -5.61 9.61 -3.56
C TYR A 97 -5.92 8.63 -2.43
N VAL A 98 -5.69 7.35 -2.73
CA VAL A 98 -5.68 6.26 -1.74
C VAL A 98 -4.23 5.83 -1.52
N TYR A 99 -3.79 5.78 -0.28
CA TYR A 99 -2.49 5.26 0.10
C TYR A 99 -2.67 3.94 0.85
N ILE A 100 -2.25 2.85 0.20
CA ILE A 100 -2.25 1.51 0.78
C ILE A 100 -0.93 1.30 1.52
N LEU A 101 -1.01 0.87 2.77
CA LEU A 101 0.14 0.64 3.64
C LEU A 101 -0.01 -0.70 4.36
N ASN A 102 0.97 -1.57 4.21
CA ASN A 102 1.01 -2.81 4.99
C ASN A 102 1.18 -2.52 6.49
N SER A 103 0.64 -3.41 7.33
CA SER A 103 0.77 -3.34 8.79
C SER A 103 2.21 -3.42 9.31
N ASP A 104 3.14 -3.90 8.49
CA ASP A 104 4.57 -4.06 8.79
C ASP A 104 5.46 -3.04 8.05
N ALA A 105 4.87 -2.06 7.40
CA ALA A 105 5.58 -0.97 6.73
C ALA A 105 5.46 0.34 7.55
N PHE A 106 6.58 1.04 7.70
CA PHE A 106 6.68 2.25 8.52
C PHE A 106 7.19 3.40 7.66
N PRO A 107 6.30 4.25 7.11
CA PRO A 107 6.71 5.33 6.23
C PRO A 107 7.56 6.37 6.99
N GLU A 108 8.66 6.79 6.36
CA GLU A 108 9.41 7.96 6.80
C GLU A 108 8.53 9.22 6.74
N PRO A 109 8.79 10.26 7.56
CA PRO A 109 7.93 11.46 7.64
C PRO A 109 7.65 12.16 6.31
N GLN A 110 8.54 12.03 5.32
CA GLN A 110 8.39 12.62 3.99
C GLN A 110 7.85 11.67 2.93
N ALA A 111 7.62 10.39 3.25
CA ALA A 111 7.31 9.37 2.27
C ALA A 111 5.97 9.65 1.53
N ILE A 112 4.89 9.92 2.26
CA ILE A 112 3.57 10.22 1.68
C ILE A 112 3.63 11.52 0.87
N HIS A 113 4.30 12.55 1.39
CA HIS A 113 4.48 13.81 0.68
C HIS A 113 5.26 13.64 -0.62
N ALA A 114 6.32 12.82 -0.63
CA ALA A 114 7.10 12.55 -1.84
C ALA A 114 6.28 11.85 -2.92
N LEU A 115 5.48 10.83 -2.55
CA LEU A 115 4.59 10.13 -3.48
C LEU A 115 3.52 11.07 -4.05
N LEU A 116 2.88 11.86 -3.19
CA LEU A 116 1.87 12.83 -3.61
C LEU A 116 2.46 13.88 -4.56
N THR A 117 3.59 14.48 -4.21
CA THR A 117 4.28 15.47 -5.04
C THR A 117 4.66 14.90 -6.41
N HIS A 118 5.17 13.66 -6.44
CA HIS A 118 5.47 12.98 -7.69
C HIS A 118 4.22 12.83 -8.57
N LEU A 119 3.15 12.30 -8.01
CA LEU A 119 1.92 12.12 -8.75
C LEU A 119 1.34 13.45 -9.24
N GLU A 120 1.34 14.51 -8.43
CA GLU A 120 0.87 15.83 -8.86
C GLU A 120 1.70 16.40 -10.02
N ALA A 121 3.02 16.22 -9.98
CA ALA A 121 3.92 16.65 -11.06
C ALA A 121 3.82 15.81 -12.34
N HIS A 122 3.31 14.56 -12.23
CA HIS A 122 3.23 13.61 -13.34
C HIS A 122 1.78 13.11 -13.56
N PRO A 123 0.89 13.90 -14.18
CA PRO A 123 -0.54 13.55 -14.30
C PRO A 123 -0.83 12.29 -15.11
N ALA A 124 0.14 11.79 -15.88
CA ALA A 124 0.04 10.55 -16.65
C ALA A 124 0.30 9.30 -15.79
N ASP A 125 0.95 9.45 -14.63
CA ASP A 125 1.22 8.34 -13.73
C ASP A 125 -0.01 8.08 -12.86
N GLY A 126 -0.49 6.83 -12.86
CA GLY A 126 -1.70 6.44 -12.14
C GLY A 126 -1.45 6.11 -10.67
N MET A 127 -0.25 5.61 -10.38
CA MET A 127 0.17 5.19 -9.06
C MET A 127 1.66 5.43 -8.84
N ALA A 128 2.09 5.49 -7.59
CA ALA A 128 3.49 5.60 -7.19
C ALA A 128 3.72 4.76 -5.92
N GLY A 129 4.82 4.02 -5.86
CA GLY A 129 5.22 3.21 -4.71
C GLY A 129 6.56 3.64 -4.15
N SER A 130 6.77 3.37 -2.87
CA SER A 130 8.01 3.67 -2.17
C SER A 130 9.07 2.60 -2.42
N MET A 131 10.33 3.01 -2.30
CA MET A 131 11.41 2.08 -2.03
C MET A 131 11.25 1.57 -0.58
N ILE A 132 11.29 0.25 -0.40
CA ILE A 132 11.18 -0.38 0.91
C ILE A 132 12.58 -0.78 1.38
N LEU A 133 12.90 -0.45 2.61
CA LEU A 133 14.12 -0.88 3.29
C LEU A 133 13.79 -2.01 4.26
N GLY A 134 14.62 -3.05 4.31
CA GLY A 134 14.56 -4.05 5.36
C GLY A 134 15.02 -3.50 6.71
N GLU A 135 14.90 -4.29 7.77
CA GLU A 135 15.39 -3.93 9.12
C GLU A 135 16.91 -3.69 9.14
N ASP A 136 17.64 -4.29 8.21
CA ASP A 136 19.07 -4.11 7.98
C ASP A 136 19.40 -2.86 7.12
N ALA A 137 18.40 -2.04 6.80
CA ALA A 137 18.47 -0.90 5.90
C ALA A 137 18.88 -1.26 4.46
N ILE A 138 18.78 -2.53 4.07
CA ILE A 138 19.02 -2.97 2.68
C ILE A 138 17.73 -2.75 1.88
N PRO A 139 17.81 -2.08 0.69
CA PRO A 139 16.65 -1.89 -0.17
C PRO A 139 16.12 -3.22 -0.70
N HIS A 140 14.81 -3.40 -0.60
CA HIS A 140 14.09 -4.52 -1.22
C HIS A 140 13.63 -4.13 -2.62
N ARG A 141 13.45 -5.13 -3.47
CA ARG A 141 12.89 -4.92 -4.81
C ARG A 141 11.40 -4.68 -4.70
N THR A 142 10.95 -3.53 -5.21
CA THR A 142 9.56 -3.09 -5.17
C THR A 142 8.99 -2.77 -6.54
N ALA A 143 9.83 -2.83 -7.58
CA ALA A 143 9.51 -2.51 -8.97
C ALA A 143 9.68 -3.76 -9.84
N PHE A 144 8.65 -4.10 -10.61
CA PHE A 144 8.59 -5.32 -11.39
C PHE A 144 8.05 -5.07 -12.80
N ARG A 145 8.45 -5.91 -13.75
CA ARG A 145 7.80 -6.04 -15.04
C ARG A 145 6.65 -7.04 -14.96
N PHE A 146 5.68 -6.94 -15.85
CA PHE A 146 4.67 -7.97 -15.97
C PHE A 146 5.29 -9.34 -16.24
N PRO A 147 4.80 -10.39 -15.59
CA PRO A 147 5.22 -11.76 -15.86
C PRO A 147 5.07 -12.09 -17.36
N SER A 148 6.06 -12.78 -17.90
CA SER A 148 6.04 -13.22 -19.28
C SER A 148 6.63 -14.64 -19.40
N ILE A 149 6.25 -15.38 -20.45
CA ILE A 149 6.79 -16.72 -20.71
C ILE A 149 8.34 -16.68 -20.76
N ALA A 150 8.91 -15.64 -21.37
CA ALA A 150 10.36 -15.47 -21.46
C ALA A 150 10.98 -15.18 -20.08
N GLY A 151 10.30 -14.38 -19.24
CA GLY A 151 10.73 -14.09 -17.88
C GLY A 151 10.69 -15.33 -16.98
N GLU A 152 9.60 -16.11 -17.06
CA GLU A 152 9.47 -17.37 -16.32
C GLU A 152 10.52 -18.41 -16.78
N PHE A 153 10.80 -18.48 -18.08
CA PHE A 153 11.84 -19.35 -18.60
C PHE A 153 13.23 -18.92 -18.09
N GLU A 154 13.54 -17.63 -18.09
CA GLU A 154 14.80 -17.08 -17.57
C GLU A 154 14.97 -17.39 -16.08
N ALA A 155 13.94 -17.10 -15.26
CA ALA A 155 13.95 -17.32 -13.82
C ALA A 155 14.20 -18.80 -13.44
N ASN A 156 13.71 -19.74 -14.25
CA ASN A 156 13.86 -21.17 -14.03
C ASN A 156 15.14 -21.76 -14.63
N ALA A 157 15.63 -21.22 -15.75
CA ALA A 157 16.81 -21.73 -16.44
C ALA A 157 18.10 -21.54 -15.63
N ARG A 158 18.21 -20.46 -14.84
CA ARG A 158 19.37 -20.11 -13.99
C ARG A 158 20.71 -20.23 -14.71
N PHE A 159 20.75 -19.88 -15.99
CA PHE A 159 21.93 -20.04 -16.86
C PHE A 159 22.34 -18.69 -17.46
N GLY A 160 23.50 -18.18 -17.08
CA GLY A 160 23.98 -16.85 -17.38
C GLY A 160 23.84 -16.37 -18.84
N PRO A 161 24.17 -17.21 -19.87
CA PRO A 161 23.92 -16.84 -21.27
C PRO A 161 22.45 -16.61 -21.62
N ILE A 162 21.52 -17.36 -21.03
CA ILE A 162 20.09 -17.18 -21.19
C ILE A 162 19.64 -15.90 -20.50
N SER A 163 20.10 -15.65 -19.27
CA SER A 163 19.80 -14.40 -18.54
C SER A 163 20.30 -13.17 -19.30
N ARG A 164 21.46 -13.27 -19.97
CA ARG A 164 21.98 -12.19 -20.80
C ARG A 164 21.12 -11.95 -22.05
N LEU A 165 20.63 -13.00 -22.68
CA LEU A 165 19.76 -12.92 -23.87
C LEU A 165 18.37 -12.38 -23.50
N LEU A 166 17.82 -12.81 -22.36
CA LEU A 166 16.47 -12.48 -21.88
C LEU A 166 16.43 -11.37 -20.82
N ARG A 167 17.51 -10.58 -20.70
CA ARG A 167 17.63 -9.53 -19.67
C ARG A 167 16.43 -8.57 -19.61
N ASP A 168 15.84 -8.28 -20.76
CA ASP A 168 14.70 -7.35 -20.89
C ASP A 168 13.37 -8.01 -20.47
N SER A 169 13.36 -9.32 -20.25
CA SER A 169 12.22 -10.11 -19.77
C SER A 169 12.32 -10.44 -18.28
N ILE A 170 13.42 -10.11 -17.60
CA ILE A 170 13.59 -10.34 -16.16
C ILE A 170 12.52 -9.54 -15.43
N VAL A 171 11.67 -10.25 -14.66
CA VAL A 171 10.52 -9.68 -13.96
C VAL A 171 10.96 -8.72 -12.86
N ALA A 172 11.82 -9.18 -11.95
CA ALA A 172 12.33 -8.35 -10.86
C ALA A 172 13.37 -7.35 -11.38
N GLN A 173 13.03 -6.08 -11.42
CA GLN A 173 13.95 -5.05 -11.90
C GLN A 173 15.13 -4.84 -10.93
N PRO A 174 16.28 -4.38 -11.42
CA PRO A 174 17.35 -3.91 -10.54
C PRO A 174 16.83 -2.83 -9.61
N LEU A 175 17.42 -2.74 -8.41
CA LEU A 175 17.08 -1.67 -7.46
C LEU A 175 17.37 -0.31 -8.11
N PRO A 176 16.34 0.53 -8.34
CA PRO A 176 16.55 1.83 -8.93
C PRO A 176 17.15 2.79 -7.89
N MET A 177 18.15 3.55 -8.29
CA MET A 177 18.70 4.65 -7.47
C MET A 177 17.94 5.97 -7.69
N GLU A 178 17.02 5.99 -8.64
CA GLU A 178 16.18 7.14 -9.02
C GLU A 178 14.75 6.66 -9.25
N THR A 179 13.81 7.60 -9.32
CA THR A 179 12.42 7.29 -9.68
C THR A 179 12.36 6.74 -11.09
N VAL A 180 11.78 5.56 -11.25
CA VAL A 180 11.66 4.86 -12.53
C VAL A 180 10.22 4.44 -12.77
N ARG A 181 9.84 4.32 -14.04
CA ARG A 181 8.57 3.68 -14.41
C ARG A 181 8.73 2.18 -14.41
N THR A 182 7.71 1.51 -13.94
CA THR A 182 7.63 0.05 -13.87
C THR A 182 6.23 -0.42 -14.25
N ASP A 183 6.08 -1.71 -14.52
CA ASP A 183 4.79 -2.25 -14.93
C ASP A 183 3.87 -2.46 -13.72
N TRP A 184 4.43 -2.90 -12.58
CA TRP A 184 3.69 -3.01 -11.33
C TRP A 184 4.59 -2.82 -10.10
N LEU A 185 3.96 -2.53 -8.96
CA LEU A 185 4.57 -2.21 -7.68
C LEU A 185 4.01 -3.11 -6.59
N VAL A 186 4.79 -3.39 -5.55
CA VAL A 186 4.27 -4.10 -4.37
C VAL A 186 3.31 -3.23 -3.57
N GLY A 187 2.25 -3.84 -3.03
CA GLY A 187 1.23 -3.19 -2.23
C GLY A 187 1.68 -2.71 -0.84
N ALA A 188 2.96 -2.88 -0.47
CA ALA A 188 3.43 -2.55 0.88
C ALA A 188 3.39 -1.05 1.21
N SER A 189 3.62 -0.18 0.21
CA SER A 189 3.53 1.28 0.31
C SER A 189 3.22 1.84 -1.07
N LEU A 190 1.94 2.02 -1.38
CA LEU A 190 1.43 2.31 -2.71
C LEU A 190 0.40 3.44 -2.67
N MET A 191 0.65 4.54 -3.37
CA MET A 191 -0.31 5.62 -3.56
C MET A 191 -0.96 5.51 -4.94
N ILE A 192 -2.29 5.51 -4.98
CA ILE A 192 -3.11 5.35 -6.18
C ILE A 192 -4.02 6.57 -6.31
N ARG A 193 -4.14 7.13 -7.52
CA ARG A 193 -5.15 8.16 -7.78
C ARG A 193 -6.54 7.59 -7.69
N GLN A 194 -7.48 8.27 -7.02
CA GLN A 194 -8.88 7.84 -6.96
C GLN A 194 -9.47 7.62 -8.37
N LYS A 195 -9.19 8.51 -9.32
CA LYS A 195 -9.65 8.37 -10.71
C LYS A 195 -9.19 7.09 -11.42
N VAL A 196 -8.10 6.47 -10.97
CA VAL A 196 -7.65 5.17 -11.50
C VAL A 196 -8.59 4.09 -11.00
N LEU A 197 -8.84 4.06 -9.68
CA LEU A 197 -9.79 3.12 -9.06
C LEU A 197 -11.20 3.27 -9.63
N ASP A 198 -11.64 4.51 -9.89
CA ASP A 198 -12.95 4.79 -10.52
C ASP A 198 -13.05 4.21 -11.94
N ARG A 199 -11.92 4.16 -12.64
CA ARG A 199 -11.87 3.72 -14.04
C ARG A 199 -11.71 2.22 -14.21
N ILE A 200 -10.82 1.60 -13.42
CA ILE A 200 -10.46 0.18 -13.58
C ILE A 200 -11.10 -0.73 -12.54
N GLY A 201 -11.70 -0.15 -11.49
CA GLY A 201 -12.22 -0.89 -10.34
C GLY A 201 -11.23 -0.96 -9.19
N LEU A 202 -11.65 -1.61 -8.13
CA LEU A 202 -10.85 -1.90 -6.95
C LEU A 202 -10.02 -3.17 -7.18
N PHE A 203 -9.26 -3.60 -6.16
CA PHE A 203 -8.52 -4.87 -6.21
C PHE A 203 -9.45 -6.05 -6.50
N ASP A 204 -8.99 -7.00 -7.31
CA ASP A 204 -9.75 -8.21 -7.62
C ASP A 204 -9.80 -9.14 -6.39
N GLU A 205 -10.99 -9.29 -5.82
CA GLU A 205 -11.21 -10.09 -4.60
C GLU A 205 -11.18 -11.61 -4.84
N THR A 206 -10.99 -12.05 -6.08
CA THR A 206 -10.78 -13.48 -6.38
C THR A 206 -9.38 -13.95 -6.00
N PHE A 207 -8.41 -13.03 -5.88
CA PHE A 207 -7.07 -13.31 -5.38
C PHE A 207 -7.04 -13.13 -3.87
N PHE A 208 -6.64 -14.18 -3.15
CA PHE A 208 -6.51 -14.11 -1.69
C PHE A 208 -5.24 -13.37 -1.27
N LEU A 209 -4.13 -13.64 -1.95
CA LEU A 209 -2.82 -13.05 -1.67
C LEU A 209 -1.94 -13.16 -2.91
N TYR A 210 -1.23 -12.07 -3.25
CA TYR A 210 -0.42 -11.86 -4.44
C TYR A 210 -1.21 -11.74 -5.74
N PHE A 211 -0.71 -10.92 -6.65
CA PHE A 211 -1.22 -10.59 -7.99
C PHE A 211 -2.51 -9.76 -8.03
N GLU A 212 -3.13 -9.42 -6.91
CA GLU A 212 -4.29 -8.53 -6.86
C GLU A 212 -3.96 -7.09 -7.28
N GLU A 213 -2.67 -6.70 -7.23
CA GLU A 213 -2.15 -5.40 -7.65
C GLU A 213 -1.60 -5.37 -9.09
N THR A 214 -1.71 -6.46 -9.86
CA THR A 214 -1.17 -6.57 -11.23
C THR A 214 -2.15 -6.26 -12.36
#